data_8b3f1a29039d484b2783f8508bb9e890
#
_entry.id   8b3f1a29039d484b2783f8508bb9e890
#
_cell.length_a   1.000
_cell.length_b   1.000
_cell.length_c   1.000
_cell.angle_alpha   90.00
_cell.angle_beta   90.00
_cell.angle_gamma   90.00
#
_symmetry.space_group_name_H-M   'P 1'
#
loop_
_entity.id
_entity.type
_entity.pdbx_description
1 polymer ?
#
loop_
_entity_poly.entity_id
_entity_poly.type
_entity_poly.pdbx_seq_one_letter_code
_entity_poly.pdbx_strand_id
1 'polypeptide(L)'
;MNELFFHECRAAGLVFKTSNDWCKWLTDNSYDIKKPVAEHKGFQFNIKDECINPHVIEYAAGGADNWGWKVMTANTQFGWIWGYSIQKGKHGYDSPVAYPSRYDTLSIFYGNEKEAEHDALTCIIRVLEKNAGTKNTNLLLWAAKKMRADIIHPQQELFK
;
A
#
# COMPACT_ATOMS: atom_id res chain seq x y z
N MET A 1 13.25 -2.43 3.34
CA MET A 1 14.41 -1.52 3.25
C MET A 1 15.57 -2.28 2.66
N ASN A 2 16.29 -1.69 1.72
CA ASN A 2 17.54 -2.29 1.25
C ASN A 2 18.59 -2.16 2.37
N GLU A 3 18.74 -3.20 3.19
CA GLU A 3 19.64 -3.20 4.33
C GLU A 3 21.09 -2.92 3.94
N LEU A 4 21.53 -3.44 2.79
CA LEU A 4 22.88 -3.20 2.28
C LEU A 4 23.14 -1.72 2.04
N PHE A 5 22.24 -1.04 1.32
CA PHE A 5 22.41 0.37 1.04
C PHE A 5 22.31 1.23 2.32
N PHE A 6 21.47 0.85 3.24
CA PHE A 6 21.39 1.51 4.53
C PHE A 6 22.67 1.33 5.37
N HIS A 7 23.28 0.14 5.32
CA HIS A 7 24.58 -0.10 5.94
C HIS A 7 25.68 0.75 5.30
N GLU A 8 25.69 0.88 3.98
CA GLU A 8 26.62 1.76 3.26
C GLU A 8 26.47 3.22 3.69
N CYS A 9 25.23 3.71 3.80
CA CYS A 9 24.96 5.05 4.31
C CYS A 9 25.47 5.27 5.73
N ARG A 10 25.25 4.29 6.64
CA ARG A 10 25.77 4.36 8.01
C ARG A 10 27.30 4.34 8.04
N ALA A 11 27.94 3.51 7.24
CA ALA A 11 29.39 3.45 7.11
C ALA A 11 29.97 4.77 6.59
N ALA A 12 29.23 5.50 5.75
CA ALA A 12 29.56 6.84 5.28
C ALA A 12 29.22 7.95 6.31
N GLY A 13 28.78 7.60 7.52
CA GLY A 13 28.45 8.57 8.58
C GLY A 13 27.08 9.23 8.44
N LEU A 14 26.22 8.76 7.52
CA LEU A 14 24.88 9.30 7.34
C LEU A 14 23.93 8.70 8.39
N VAL A 15 23.26 9.56 9.14
CA VAL A 15 22.28 9.17 10.17
C VAL A 15 20.94 9.79 9.85
N PHE A 16 19.94 8.95 9.60
CA PHE A 16 18.56 9.37 9.38
C PHE A 16 17.74 9.12 10.65
N LYS A 17 17.05 10.13 11.14
CA LYS A 17 16.20 10.04 12.33
C LYS A 17 14.80 9.54 12.00
N THR A 18 14.32 9.82 10.80
CA THR A 18 12.99 9.45 10.31
C THR A 18 13.04 8.90 8.89
N SER A 19 11.97 8.21 8.47
CA SER A 19 11.81 7.79 7.08
C SER A 19 11.75 8.97 6.11
N ASN A 20 11.24 10.12 6.55
CA ASN A 20 11.20 11.35 5.75
C ASN A 20 12.60 11.89 5.46
N ASP A 21 13.50 11.86 6.45
CA ASP A 21 14.90 12.28 6.26
C ASP A 21 15.59 11.41 5.21
N TRP A 22 15.35 10.10 5.26
CA TRP A 22 15.83 9.15 4.28
C TRP A 22 15.27 9.42 2.87
N CYS A 23 13.95 9.58 2.73
CA CYS A 23 13.32 9.89 1.46
C CYS A 23 13.82 11.21 0.87
N LYS A 24 13.99 12.23 1.70
CA LYS A 24 14.54 13.51 1.28
C LYS A 24 15.97 13.36 0.77
N TRP A 25 16.82 12.65 1.52
CA TRP A 25 18.20 12.42 1.11
C TRP A 25 18.31 11.69 -0.24
N LEU A 26 17.47 10.65 -0.48
CA LEU A 26 17.41 9.95 -1.76
C LEU A 26 17.05 10.91 -2.90
N THR A 27 16.08 11.79 -2.68
CA THR A 27 15.67 12.79 -3.68
C THR A 27 16.78 13.79 -3.95
N ASP A 28 17.40 14.34 -2.90
CA ASP A 28 18.46 15.33 -3.00
C ASP A 28 19.72 14.78 -3.70
N ASN A 29 19.93 13.45 -3.64
CA ASN A 29 21.03 12.75 -4.31
C ASN A 29 20.63 12.09 -5.63
N SER A 30 19.48 12.44 -6.20
CA SER A 30 19.02 12.01 -7.53
C SER A 30 18.92 10.48 -7.70
N TYR A 31 18.57 9.74 -6.67
CA TYR A 31 18.32 8.31 -6.79
C TYR A 31 17.06 8.01 -7.61
N ASP A 32 17.18 7.09 -8.56
CA ASP A 32 16.05 6.66 -9.38
C ASP A 32 15.13 5.73 -8.57
N ILE A 33 14.05 6.32 -8.03
CA ILE A 33 13.04 5.62 -7.24
C ILE A 33 12.15 4.68 -8.07
N LYS A 34 12.25 4.71 -9.40
CA LYS A 34 11.51 3.79 -10.28
C LYS A 34 12.30 2.54 -10.62
N LYS A 35 13.60 2.55 -10.35
CA LYS A 35 14.46 1.40 -10.64
C LYS A 35 14.31 0.32 -9.57
N PRO A 36 14.06 -0.95 -9.97
CA PRO A 36 14.07 -2.05 -9.02
C PRO A 36 15.50 -2.31 -8.51
N VAL A 37 15.63 -2.52 -7.20
CA VAL A 37 16.90 -2.89 -6.54
C VAL A 37 16.81 -4.23 -5.82
N ALA A 38 15.60 -4.76 -5.62
CA ALA A 38 15.34 -6.06 -5.04
C ALA A 38 14.12 -6.71 -5.69
N GLU A 39 14.04 -8.04 -5.61
CA GLU A 39 12.90 -8.83 -6.09
C GLU A 39 12.57 -9.95 -5.11
N HIS A 40 11.27 -10.23 -4.92
CA HIS A 40 10.79 -11.40 -4.19
C HIS A 40 9.54 -11.95 -4.85
N LYS A 41 9.57 -13.20 -5.29
CA LYS A 41 8.45 -13.91 -5.96
C LYS A 41 7.80 -13.11 -7.09
N GLY A 42 8.59 -12.40 -7.89
CA GLY A 42 8.12 -11.57 -9.00
C GLY A 42 7.72 -10.14 -8.62
N PHE A 43 7.63 -9.81 -7.34
CA PHE A 43 7.44 -8.44 -6.89
C PHE A 43 8.77 -7.70 -6.85
N GLN A 44 8.82 -6.53 -7.47
CA GLN A 44 10.01 -5.70 -7.57
C GLN A 44 9.91 -4.51 -6.62
N PHE A 45 11.00 -4.24 -5.91
CA PHE A 45 11.06 -3.17 -4.91
C PHE A 45 12.14 -2.17 -5.28
N ASN A 46 11.82 -0.89 -5.11
CA ASN A 46 12.76 0.21 -5.33
C ASN A 46 13.66 0.43 -4.10
N ILE A 47 14.54 1.42 -4.18
CA ILE A 47 15.47 1.75 -3.09
C ILE A 47 14.77 2.24 -1.80
N LYS A 48 13.51 2.69 -1.89
CA LYS A 48 12.67 3.04 -0.74
C LYS A 48 11.93 1.84 -0.16
N ASP A 49 12.16 0.64 -0.70
CA ASP A 49 11.42 -0.58 -0.39
C ASP A 49 9.92 -0.53 -0.77
N GLU A 50 9.56 0.36 -1.68
CA GLU A 50 8.24 0.43 -2.26
C GLU A 50 8.12 -0.57 -3.41
N CYS A 51 7.04 -1.36 -3.46
CA CYS A 51 6.77 -2.26 -4.57
C CYS A 51 6.36 -1.45 -5.80
N ILE A 52 7.06 -1.65 -6.92
CA ILE A 52 6.80 -0.93 -8.18
C ILE A 52 5.85 -1.67 -9.12
N ASN A 53 5.57 -2.95 -8.86
CA ASN A 53 4.66 -3.79 -9.62
C ASN A 53 3.71 -4.61 -8.73
N PRO A 54 2.97 -3.97 -7.80
CA PRO A 54 2.07 -4.68 -6.89
C PRO A 54 0.91 -5.34 -7.63
N HIS A 55 0.29 -6.34 -7.02
CA HIS A 55 -1.05 -6.73 -7.42
C HIS A 55 -2.04 -5.62 -7.08
N VAL A 56 -3.01 -5.38 -7.95
CA VAL A 56 -3.98 -4.30 -7.78
C VAL A 56 -5.39 -4.82 -7.92
N ILE A 57 -6.24 -4.50 -6.95
CA ILE A 57 -7.69 -4.56 -7.08
C ILE A 57 -8.23 -3.14 -6.97
N GLU A 58 -9.20 -2.79 -7.83
CA GLU A 58 -9.68 -1.42 -7.90
C GLU A 58 -11.19 -1.33 -8.17
N TYR A 59 -11.75 -0.21 -7.78
CA TYR A 59 -13.11 0.19 -8.12
C TYR A 59 -13.12 1.65 -8.58
N ALA A 60 -13.79 1.91 -9.70
CA ALA A 60 -14.03 3.25 -10.22
C ALA A 60 -15.52 3.51 -10.31
N ALA A 61 -15.97 4.63 -9.73
CA ALA A 61 -17.40 4.99 -9.70
C ALA A 61 -17.91 5.55 -11.04
N GLY A 62 -17.04 5.74 -12.03
CA GLY A 62 -17.39 6.34 -13.32
C GLY A 62 -17.69 7.85 -13.23
N GLY A 63 -17.79 8.49 -14.38
CA GLY A 63 -18.08 9.93 -14.51
C GLY A 63 -16.87 10.78 -14.91
N ALA A 64 -17.10 12.08 -15.11
CA ALA A 64 -16.07 13.03 -15.52
C ALA A 64 -15.00 13.29 -14.45
N ASP A 65 -15.34 13.03 -13.18
CA ASP A 65 -14.44 13.17 -12.05
C ASP A 65 -13.87 11.80 -11.69
N ASN A 66 -12.55 11.74 -11.49
CA ASN A 66 -11.85 10.53 -11.08
C ASN A 66 -12.21 10.15 -9.64
N TRP A 67 -13.26 9.34 -9.48
CA TRP A 67 -13.67 8.77 -8.20
C TRP A 67 -13.39 7.27 -8.19
N GLY A 68 -12.56 6.84 -7.28
CA GLY A 68 -12.19 5.44 -7.19
C GLY A 68 -11.32 5.13 -5.98
N TRP A 69 -11.05 3.87 -5.78
CA TRP A 69 -10.03 3.40 -4.86
C TRP A 69 -9.27 2.22 -5.46
N LYS A 70 -8.06 2.02 -4.97
CA LYS A 70 -7.19 0.88 -5.28
C LYS A 70 -6.67 0.28 -3.98
N VAL A 71 -6.64 -1.03 -3.93
CA VAL A 71 -5.83 -1.80 -2.98
C VAL A 71 -4.68 -2.40 -3.75
N MET A 72 -3.50 -2.28 -3.21
CA MET A 72 -2.27 -2.80 -3.77
C MET A 72 -1.64 -3.74 -2.77
N THR A 73 -1.23 -4.94 -3.21
CA THR A 73 -0.57 -5.93 -2.36
C THR A 73 0.72 -6.42 -2.97
N ALA A 74 1.67 -6.81 -2.13
CA ALA A 74 2.91 -7.44 -2.55
C ALA A 74 3.37 -8.48 -1.53
N ASN A 75 4.02 -9.54 -2.00
CA ASN A 75 4.64 -10.54 -1.14
C ASN A 75 6.10 -10.16 -0.88
N THR A 76 6.51 -10.29 0.37
CA THR A 76 7.90 -10.09 0.83
C THR A 76 8.42 -11.37 1.48
N GLN A 77 9.71 -11.43 1.78
CA GLN A 77 10.28 -12.56 2.53
C GLN A 77 9.66 -12.76 3.92
N PHE A 78 8.97 -11.76 4.47
CA PHE A 78 8.34 -11.80 5.80
C PHE A 78 6.82 -12.03 5.73
N GLY A 79 6.21 -11.97 4.55
CA GLY A 79 4.78 -12.09 4.34
C GLY A 79 4.22 -11.03 3.40
N TRP A 80 2.90 -10.92 3.36
CA TRP A 80 2.20 -9.96 2.52
C TRP A 80 2.10 -8.59 3.18
N ILE A 81 2.20 -7.56 2.36
CA ILE A 81 2.03 -6.15 2.73
C ILE A 81 1.03 -5.49 1.81
N TRP A 82 0.48 -4.36 2.21
CA TRP A 82 -0.51 -3.63 1.41
C TRP A 82 -0.26 -2.12 1.38
N GLY A 83 -0.82 -1.51 0.38
CA GLY A 83 -0.99 -0.07 0.25
C GLY A 83 -2.36 0.23 -0.36
N TYR A 84 -2.73 1.49 -0.43
CA TYR A 84 -3.99 1.91 -1.02
C TYR A 84 -3.88 3.28 -1.68
N SER A 85 -4.83 3.54 -2.59
CA SER A 85 -5.08 4.85 -3.17
C SER A 85 -6.58 5.13 -3.14
N ILE A 86 -6.97 6.34 -2.77
CA ILE A 86 -8.35 6.81 -2.85
C ILE A 86 -8.34 8.12 -3.64
N GLN A 87 -9.05 8.16 -4.75
CA GLN A 87 -9.26 9.38 -5.53
C GLN A 87 -10.68 9.88 -5.36
N LYS A 88 -10.83 11.15 -5.00
CA LYS A 88 -12.12 11.84 -4.81
C LYS A 88 -12.14 13.13 -5.62
N GLY A 89 -12.43 13.02 -6.94
CA GLY A 89 -12.31 14.14 -7.84
C GLY A 89 -10.89 14.71 -7.87
N LYS A 90 -10.72 15.94 -7.38
CA LYS A 90 -9.39 16.61 -7.32
C LYS A 90 -8.55 16.24 -6.08
N HIS A 91 -9.11 15.53 -5.13
CA HIS A 91 -8.43 15.15 -3.88
C HIS A 91 -8.12 13.66 -3.89
N GLY A 92 -6.95 13.29 -3.37
CA GLY A 92 -6.49 11.91 -3.27
C GLY A 92 -5.82 11.62 -1.95
N TYR A 93 -5.80 10.36 -1.58
CA TYR A 93 -5.06 9.80 -0.45
C TYR A 93 -4.32 8.58 -0.96
N ASP A 94 -3.01 8.53 -0.73
CA ASP A 94 -2.15 7.44 -1.15
C ASP A 94 -1.33 6.91 0.02
N SER A 95 -1.18 5.59 0.06
CA SER A 95 -0.19 4.91 0.86
C SER A 95 0.45 3.85 -0.03
N PRO A 96 1.74 3.98 -0.37
CA PRO A 96 2.43 3.02 -1.23
C PRO A 96 2.50 1.65 -0.56
N VAL A 97 2.63 0.60 -1.36
CA VAL A 97 2.98 -0.74 -0.87
C VAL A 97 4.47 -0.75 -0.60
N ALA A 98 4.84 -0.66 0.65
CA ALA A 98 6.24 -0.60 1.05
C ALA A 98 6.53 -1.55 2.21
N TYR A 99 7.79 -2.03 2.29
CA TYR A 99 8.25 -2.65 3.52
C TYR A 99 8.05 -1.69 4.68
N PRO A 100 7.57 -2.20 5.81
CA PRO A 100 7.50 -1.40 7.01
C PRO A 100 8.85 -0.76 7.29
N SER A 101 8.86 0.55 7.46
CA SER A 101 10.08 1.27 7.83
C SER A 101 10.61 0.72 9.16
N ARG A 102 11.94 0.63 9.29
CA ARG A 102 12.54 0.33 10.61
C ARG A 102 12.17 1.35 11.69
N TYR A 103 11.59 2.47 11.30
CA TYR A 103 11.08 3.50 12.20
C TYR A 103 9.63 3.25 12.62
N ASP A 104 8.94 2.30 11.94
CA ASP A 104 7.56 1.92 12.25
C ASP A 104 7.58 0.77 13.25
N THR A 105 7.06 1.01 14.43
CA THR A 105 6.98 0.01 15.50
C THR A 105 5.82 -0.97 15.32
N LEU A 106 4.92 -0.72 14.35
CA LEU A 106 3.69 -1.49 14.10
C LEU A 106 3.68 -2.12 12.71
N SER A 107 4.79 -2.72 12.33
CA SER A 107 4.90 -3.42 11.06
C SER A 107 4.13 -4.73 11.09
N ILE A 108 3.07 -4.83 10.29
CA ILE A 108 2.26 -6.04 10.18
C ILE A 108 2.53 -6.69 8.82
N PHE A 109 2.97 -7.96 8.88
CA PHE A 109 3.03 -8.83 7.71
C PHE A 109 1.90 -9.86 7.81
N TYR A 110 1.22 -10.10 6.72
CA TYR A 110 0.07 -11.00 6.65
C TYR A 110 0.50 -12.37 6.10
N GLY A 111 -0.14 -13.43 6.57
CA GLY A 111 0.15 -14.80 6.15
C GLY A 111 -0.23 -15.08 4.71
N ASN A 112 -1.26 -14.39 4.21
CA ASN A 112 -1.73 -14.52 2.84
C ASN A 112 -2.23 -13.17 2.28
N GLU A 113 -2.40 -13.12 0.94
CA GLU A 113 -2.80 -11.92 0.23
C GLU A 113 -4.19 -11.44 0.65
N LYS A 114 -5.14 -12.35 0.87
CA LYS A 114 -6.52 -12.01 1.22
C LYS A 114 -6.64 -11.29 2.57
N GLU A 115 -5.81 -11.67 3.53
CA GLU A 115 -5.72 -10.96 4.80
C GLU A 115 -5.20 -9.53 4.62
N ALA A 116 -4.17 -9.35 3.78
CA ALA A 116 -3.65 -8.03 3.45
C ALA A 116 -4.68 -7.16 2.71
N GLU A 117 -5.38 -7.72 1.71
CA GLU A 117 -6.48 -7.04 0.99
C GLU A 117 -7.61 -6.63 1.95
N HIS A 118 -8.00 -7.51 2.86
CA HIS A 118 -9.06 -7.25 3.84
C HIS A 118 -8.72 -6.07 4.74
N ASP A 119 -7.48 -6.00 5.22
CA ASP A 119 -7.05 -4.92 6.10
C ASP A 119 -6.92 -3.59 5.34
N ALA A 120 -6.39 -3.63 4.12
CA ALA A 120 -6.37 -2.47 3.23
C ALA A 120 -7.78 -1.90 2.96
N LEU A 121 -8.77 -2.76 2.67
CA LEU A 121 -10.16 -2.36 2.50
C LEU A 121 -10.76 -1.78 3.79
N THR A 122 -10.38 -2.33 4.94
CA THR A 122 -10.79 -1.79 6.25
C THR A 122 -10.25 -0.36 6.44
N CYS A 123 -9.02 -0.10 6.04
CA CYS A 123 -8.45 1.25 6.06
C CYS A 123 -9.20 2.20 5.10
N ILE A 124 -9.46 1.79 3.87
CA ILE A 124 -10.24 2.56 2.88
C ILE A 124 -11.63 2.90 3.44
N ILE A 125 -12.34 1.93 4.02
CA ILE A 125 -13.66 2.14 4.62
C ILE A 125 -13.59 3.21 5.70
N ARG A 126 -12.64 3.16 6.61
CA ARG A 126 -12.46 4.17 7.67
C ARG A 126 -12.23 5.57 7.12
N VAL A 127 -11.41 5.68 6.06
CA VAL A 127 -11.14 6.98 5.40
C VAL A 127 -12.40 7.51 4.74
N LEU A 128 -13.18 6.66 4.06
CA LEU A 128 -14.41 7.06 3.39
C LEU A 128 -15.53 7.41 4.37
N GLU A 129 -15.67 6.69 5.48
CA GLU A 129 -16.67 6.97 6.52
C GLU A 129 -16.47 8.33 7.18
N LYS A 130 -15.23 8.76 7.40
CA LYS A 130 -14.93 10.11 7.92
C LYS A 130 -15.37 11.24 7.00
N ASN A 131 -15.58 10.94 5.72
CA ASN A 131 -15.92 11.91 4.68
C ASN A 131 -17.24 11.54 3.99
N ALA A 132 -18.10 10.73 4.60
CA ALA A 132 -19.37 10.31 4.05
C ALA A 132 -20.33 11.51 3.85
N GLY A 133 -21.19 11.44 2.85
CA GLY A 133 -22.24 12.44 2.61
C GLY A 133 -22.48 12.78 1.14
N THR A 134 -21.58 12.46 0.22
CA THR A 134 -21.83 12.61 -1.22
C THR A 134 -22.22 11.28 -1.87
N LYS A 135 -22.98 11.33 -2.97
CA LYS A 135 -23.39 10.15 -3.74
C LYS A 135 -22.17 9.29 -4.13
N ASN A 136 -21.12 9.93 -4.63
CA ASN A 136 -19.93 9.22 -5.09
C ASN A 136 -19.14 8.57 -3.92
N THR A 137 -18.99 9.27 -2.80
CA THR A 137 -18.38 8.70 -1.60
C THR A 137 -19.15 7.48 -1.09
N ASN A 138 -20.49 7.52 -1.12
CA ASN A 138 -21.33 6.40 -0.72
C ASN A 138 -21.18 5.19 -1.66
N LEU A 139 -21.02 5.40 -2.97
CA LEU A 139 -20.73 4.33 -3.92
C LEU A 139 -19.37 3.68 -3.66
N LEU A 140 -18.31 4.48 -3.42
CA LEU A 140 -16.99 3.97 -3.07
C LEU A 140 -17.03 3.15 -1.78
N LEU A 141 -17.74 3.64 -0.78
CA LEU A 141 -17.91 2.99 0.52
C LEU A 141 -18.67 1.66 0.39
N TRP A 142 -19.75 1.64 -0.37
CA TRP A 142 -20.52 0.44 -0.66
C TRP A 142 -19.65 -0.62 -1.35
N ALA A 143 -18.91 -0.24 -2.39
CA ALA A 143 -18.06 -1.14 -3.14
C ALA A 143 -16.94 -1.73 -2.25
N ALA A 144 -16.31 -0.90 -1.40
CA ALA A 144 -15.27 -1.37 -0.48
C ALA A 144 -15.84 -2.35 0.56
N LYS A 145 -17.02 -2.07 1.15
CA LYS A 145 -17.69 -2.94 2.10
C LYS A 145 -18.08 -4.28 1.46
N LYS A 146 -18.63 -4.26 0.24
CA LYS A 146 -18.97 -5.47 -0.50
C LYS A 146 -17.72 -6.32 -0.79
N MET A 147 -16.68 -5.72 -1.36
CA MET A 147 -15.44 -6.42 -1.68
C MET A 147 -14.82 -7.05 -0.43
N ARG A 148 -14.79 -6.33 0.70
CA ARG A 148 -14.28 -6.85 1.97
C ARG A 148 -15.10 -8.04 2.48
N ALA A 149 -16.43 -7.99 2.35
CA ALA A 149 -17.30 -9.10 2.75
C ALA A 149 -17.05 -10.35 1.88
N ASP A 150 -16.87 -10.18 0.57
CA ASP A 150 -16.60 -11.29 -0.36
C ASP A 150 -15.24 -11.98 -0.06
N ILE A 151 -14.26 -11.26 0.51
CA ILE A 151 -12.98 -11.85 0.94
C ILE A 151 -13.13 -12.74 2.17
N ILE A 152 -14.03 -12.40 3.10
CA ILE A 152 -14.22 -13.16 4.36
C ILE A 152 -15.00 -14.47 4.13
N HIS A 153 -15.85 -14.53 3.11
CA HIS A 153 -16.80 -15.64 2.89
C HIS A 153 -16.38 -16.78 1.95
N PRO A 154 -15.14 -16.91 1.42
CA PRO A 154 -14.78 -18.08 0.64
C PRO A 154 -14.82 -19.39 1.42
N GLN A 155 -14.87 -19.34 2.77
CA GLN A 155 -14.94 -20.53 3.60
C GLN A 155 -16.36 -21.09 3.79
N GLN A 156 -17.41 -20.35 3.47
CA GLN A 156 -18.80 -20.84 3.62
C GLN A 156 -19.29 -21.67 2.42
N GLU A 157 -18.64 -21.59 1.27
CA GLU A 157 -19.01 -22.41 0.10
C GLU A 157 -18.43 -23.83 0.13
N LEU A 158 -17.45 -24.12 1.02
CA LEU A 158 -16.85 -25.45 1.16
C LEU A 158 -17.68 -26.43 2.02
N PHE A 159 -18.79 -25.98 2.61
CA PHE A 159 -19.65 -26.79 3.48
C PHE A 159 -21.11 -26.88 3.02
N LYS A 160 -21.37 -26.67 1.72
CA LYS A 160 -22.69 -26.97 1.10
C LYS A 160 -22.66 -28.22 0.26
#